data_9d650dccae5fdcdf9582769374cb1f32
#
_entry.id   9d650dccae5fdcdf9582769374cb1f32
#
_cell.length_a   1.000
_cell.length_b   1.000
_cell.length_c   1.000
_cell.angle_alpha   90.00
_cell.angle_beta   90.00
_cell.angle_gamma   90.00
#
_symmetry.space_group_name_H-M   'P 1'
#
loop_
_entity.id
_entity.type
_entity.pdbx_description
1 polymer ?
#
loop_
_entity_poly.entity_id
_entity_poly.type
_entity_poly.pdbx_seq_one_letter_code
_entity_poly.pdbx_strand_id
1 'polypeptide(L)'
;MDIPEGEEDPTFDFQVILVGFSKGCVVLNQIIYELSTVSAGVDPPLNDFASRISAMYWLDGGHSGESNTWITDEKFLDHLAKHVPRIRVHVTPYQIKDATRPWIGKEQKKFVENLRSLGANVKVKVHFQDRDPSLAFHFKLLESF
;
A
#
# COMPACT_ATOMS: atom_id res chain seq x y z
N MET A 1 6.95 5.09 36.62
CA MET A 1 7.51 3.78 37.02
C MET A 1 8.84 3.61 36.26
N ASP A 2 9.91 3.64 36.99
CA ASP A 2 11.24 3.50 36.38
C ASP A 2 11.46 2.04 35.96
N ILE A 3 11.83 1.83 34.71
CA ILE A 3 12.23 0.51 34.21
C ILE A 3 13.62 0.22 34.78
N PRO A 4 13.87 -0.94 35.42
CA PRO A 4 15.19 -1.28 35.93
C PRO A 4 16.22 -1.26 34.82
N GLU A 5 17.38 -0.69 35.09
CA GLU A 5 18.53 -0.71 34.16
C GLU A 5 18.87 -2.16 33.80
N GLY A 6 18.73 -2.51 32.49
CA GLY A 6 19.11 -3.81 31.95
C GLY A 6 17.96 -4.73 31.59
N GLU A 7 16.69 -4.35 31.80
CA GLU A 7 15.54 -5.05 31.23
C GLU A 7 15.14 -4.37 29.93
N GLU A 8 15.21 -5.10 28.81
CA GLU A 8 14.58 -4.68 27.57
C GLU A 8 13.07 -4.61 27.81
N ASP A 9 12.46 -3.49 27.41
CA ASP A 9 11.01 -3.31 27.52
C ASP A 9 10.29 -4.36 26.65
N PRO A 10 9.58 -5.36 27.22
CA PRO A 10 8.98 -6.44 26.46
C PRO A 10 7.80 -6.01 25.59
N THR A 11 7.41 -4.72 25.64
CA THR A 11 6.20 -4.22 24.96
C THR A 11 6.40 -3.82 23.50
N PHE A 12 7.63 -3.90 22.93
CA PHE A 12 7.94 -3.23 21.66
C PHE A 12 8.34 -4.12 20.49
N ASP A 13 8.12 -5.42 20.55
CA ASP A 13 8.27 -6.30 19.38
C ASP A 13 6.92 -6.51 18.66
N PHE A 14 6.25 -5.41 18.29
CA PHE A 14 5.03 -5.47 17.51
C PHE A 14 5.29 -5.21 16.03
N GLN A 15 4.48 -5.85 15.20
CA GLN A 15 4.45 -5.62 13.77
C GLN A 15 3.28 -4.71 13.41
N VAL A 16 3.46 -3.92 12.36
CA VAL A 16 2.45 -3.00 11.84
C VAL A 16 1.97 -3.48 10.49
N ILE A 17 0.66 -3.56 10.32
CA ILE A 17 -0.01 -3.77 9.03
C ILE A 17 -0.76 -2.49 8.71
N LEU A 18 -0.46 -1.90 7.55
CA LEU A 18 -1.14 -0.70 7.08
C LEU A 18 -2.18 -1.07 6.03
N VAL A 19 -3.40 -0.59 6.22
CA VAL A 19 -4.51 -0.84 5.31
C VAL A 19 -5.11 0.49 4.88
N GLY A 20 -5.12 0.75 3.58
CA GLY A 20 -5.77 1.92 2.99
C GLY A 20 -6.95 1.49 2.12
N PHE A 21 -8.12 2.06 2.35
CA PHE A 21 -9.31 1.83 1.56
C PHE A 21 -9.72 3.08 0.81
N SER A 22 -9.95 2.95 -0.51
CA SER A 22 -10.43 4.04 -1.36
C SER A 22 -9.50 5.25 -1.26
N LYS A 23 -9.99 6.38 -0.79
CA LYS A 23 -9.20 7.59 -0.57
C LYS A 23 -8.07 7.40 0.46
N GLY A 24 -8.21 6.44 1.38
CA GLY A 24 -7.15 6.07 2.32
C GLY A 24 -5.88 5.55 1.63
N CYS A 25 -5.97 5.05 0.42
CA CYS A 25 -4.80 4.65 -0.38
C CYS A 25 -3.86 5.84 -0.69
N VAL A 26 -4.36 7.07 -0.68
CA VAL A 26 -3.53 8.28 -0.85
C VAL A 26 -2.50 8.39 0.27
N VAL A 27 -2.87 8.02 1.49
CA VAL A 27 -1.95 8.01 2.64
C VAL A 27 -0.86 6.96 2.43
N LEU A 28 -1.21 5.77 1.95
CA LEU A 28 -0.23 4.73 1.63
C LEU A 28 0.73 5.17 0.52
N ASN A 29 0.22 5.84 -0.50
CA ASN A 29 1.05 6.40 -1.56
C ASN A 29 2.03 7.44 -1.02
N GLN A 30 1.60 8.29 -0.09
CA GLN A 30 2.48 9.25 0.57
C GLN A 30 3.59 8.53 1.37
N ILE A 31 3.25 7.45 2.05
CA ILE A 31 4.23 6.64 2.78
C ILE A 31 5.30 6.08 1.84
N ILE A 32 4.95 5.71 0.60
CA ILE A 32 5.94 5.26 -0.39
C ILE A 32 7.01 6.34 -0.61
N TYR A 33 6.61 7.60 -0.73
CA TYR A 33 7.56 8.71 -0.89
C TYR A 33 8.43 8.88 0.37
N GLU A 34 7.85 8.74 1.56
CA GLU A 34 8.59 8.85 2.83
C GLU A 34 9.62 7.74 3.01
N LEU A 35 9.39 6.55 2.46
CA LEU A 35 10.36 5.44 2.55
C LEU A 35 11.71 5.77 1.88
N SER A 36 11.75 6.72 0.96
CA SER A 36 13.01 7.20 0.38
C SER A 36 13.89 7.90 1.42
N THR A 37 13.30 8.60 2.37
CA THR A 37 14.02 9.26 3.47
C THR A 37 14.49 8.26 4.53
N VAL A 38 13.74 7.18 4.74
CA VAL A 38 14.15 6.05 5.58
C VAL A 38 15.42 5.42 5.04
N SER A 39 15.48 5.17 3.73
CA SER A 39 16.66 4.61 3.06
C SER A 39 17.90 5.50 3.21
N ALA A 40 17.71 6.81 3.34
CA ALA A 40 18.79 7.75 3.59
C ALA A 40 19.29 7.77 5.06
N GLY A 41 18.55 7.14 5.98
CA GLY A 41 18.94 7.01 7.40
C GLY A 41 18.87 8.31 8.21
N VAL A 42 18.04 9.27 7.79
CA VAL A 42 18.04 10.65 8.35
C VAL A 42 17.24 10.75 9.64
N ASP A 43 16.24 9.89 9.84
CA ASP A 43 15.31 9.96 10.97
C ASP A 43 15.20 8.60 11.67
N PRO A 44 15.89 8.40 12.82
CA PRO A 44 15.87 7.12 13.53
C PRO A 44 14.48 6.66 14.00
N PRO A 45 13.58 7.52 14.55
CA PRO A 45 12.22 7.10 14.87
C PRO A 45 11.41 6.64 13.67
N LEU A 46 11.56 7.29 12.52
CA LEU A 46 10.91 6.88 11.27
C LEU A 46 11.47 5.56 10.76
N ASN A 47 12.78 5.36 10.86
CA ASN A 47 13.44 4.10 10.51
C ASN A 47 12.94 2.94 11.36
N ASP A 48 12.78 3.13 12.66
CA ASP A 48 12.23 2.12 13.56
C ASP A 48 10.79 1.75 13.20
N PHE A 49 9.94 2.74 12.99
CA PHE A 49 8.55 2.51 12.54
C PHE A 49 8.51 1.74 11.21
N ALA A 50 9.27 2.18 10.21
CA ALA A 50 9.30 1.54 8.89
C ALA A 50 9.75 0.07 8.98
N SER A 51 10.71 -0.25 9.86
CA SER A 51 11.19 -1.62 10.07
C SER A 51 10.13 -2.54 10.64
N ARG A 52 9.09 -2.00 11.29
CA ARG A 52 7.97 -2.75 11.86
C ARG A 52 6.83 -3.02 10.89
N ILE A 53 6.82 -2.37 9.73
CA ILE A 53 5.79 -2.60 8.71
C ILE A 53 5.97 -4.00 8.11
N SER A 54 5.05 -4.91 8.39
CA SER A 54 5.08 -6.27 7.88
C SER A 54 4.27 -6.46 6.60
N ALA A 55 3.27 -5.63 6.38
CA ALA A 55 2.42 -5.67 5.19
C ALA A 55 1.74 -4.32 4.94
N MET A 56 1.44 -4.05 3.68
CA MET A 56 0.61 -2.92 3.26
C MET A 56 -0.46 -3.41 2.28
N TYR A 57 -1.70 -2.99 2.53
CA TYR A 57 -2.89 -3.36 1.76
C TYR A 57 -3.49 -2.14 1.09
N TRP A 58 -3.52 -2.13 -0.24
CA TRP A 58 -4.27 -1.16 -1.03
C TRP A 58 -5.63 -1.75 -1.40
N LEU A 59 -6.69 -1.18 -0.88
CA LEU A 59 -8.06 -1.62 -1.13
C LEU A 59 -8.79 -0.59 -1.99
N ASP A 60 -8.97 -0.94 -3.24
CA ASP A 60 -9.73 -0.21 -4.25
C ASP A 60 -9.37 1.29 -4.35
N GLY A 61 -8.07 1.57 -4.47
CA GLY A 61 -7.54 2.92 -4.66
C GLY A 61 -7.87 3.48 -6.04
N GLY A 62 -8.01 4.79 -6.11
CA GLY A 62 -8.36 5.48 -7.35
C GLY A 62 -8.43 7.00 -7.20
N HIS A 63 -7.79 7.53 -6.18
CA HIS A 63 -7.64 8.96 -5.88
C HIS A 63 -6.15 9.31 -5.99
N SER A 64 -5.76 10.50 -6.28
CA SER A 64 -6.35 11.81 -6.42
C SER A 64 -6.02 12.36 -7.81
N GLY A 65 -7.01 12.87 -8.52
CA GLY A 65 -6.83 13.52 -9.80
C GLY A 65 -6.70 12.57 -10.99
N GLU A 66 -6.00 13.01 -12.02
CA GLU A 66 -5.90 12.31 -13.32
C GLU A 66 -4.61 11.51 -13.49
N SER A 67 -3.75 11.52 -12.47
CA SER A 67 -2.49 10.78 -12.45
C SER A 67 -2.06 10.46 -11.03
N ASN A 68 -1.15 9.49 -10.90
CA ASN A 68 -0.64 9.03 -9.60
C ASN A 68 -1.73 8.57 -8.62
N THR A 69 -2.82 8.03 -9.14
CA THR A 69 -3.82 7.30 -8.34
C THR A 69 -3.22 6.03 -7.76
N TRP A 70 -2.27 5.44 -8.49
CA TRP A 70 -1.33 4.41 -8.06
C TRP A 70 0.07 4.87 -8.46
N ILE A 71 1.03 4.71 -7.57
CA ILE A 71 2.42 5.09 -7.88
C ILE A 71 2.99 4.14 -8.93
N THR A 72 3.59 4.69 -9.98
CA THR A 72 4.16 3.91 -11.08
C THR A 72 5.67 4.12 -11.27
N ASP A 73 6.23 5.14 -10.64
CA ASP A 73 7.66 5.44 -10.72
C ASP A 73 8.48 4.35 -10.01
N GLU A 74 9.29 3.63 -10.77
CA GLU A 74 10.12 2.54 -10.25
C GLU A 74 11.10 2.99 -9.15
N LYS A 75 11.56 4.23 -9.20
CA LYS A 75 12.46 4.78 -8.19
C LYS A 75 11.84 4.75 -6.80
N PHE A 76 10.56 5.11 -6.69
CA PHE A 76 9.84 5.06 -5.41
C PHE A 76 9.39 3.64 -5.06
N LEU A 77 8.95 2.87 -6.05
CA LEU A 77 8.53 1.49 -5.83
C LEU A 77 9.67 0.57 -5.39
N ASP A 78 10.91 0.89 -5.76
CA ASP A 78 12.09 0.17 -5.28
C ASP A 78 12.23 0.29 -3.75
N HIS A 79 11.99 1.47 -3.19
CA HIS A 79 11.97 1.64 -1.73
C HIS A 79 10.84 0.84 -1.07
N LEU A 80 9.64 0.84 -1.66
CA LEU A 80 8.54 0.02 -1.17
C LEU A 80 8.90 -1.48 -1.18
N ALA A 81 9.44 -1.95 -2.28
CA ALA A 81 9.84 -3.35 -2.43
C ALA A 81 10.89 -3.79 -1.39
N LYS A 82 11.82 -2.90 -1.05
CA LYS A 82 12.90 -3.17 -0.08
C LYS A 82 12.42 -3.15 1.37
N HIS A 83 11.48 -2.26 1.71
CA HIS A 83 11.07 -2.03 3.10
C HIS A 83 9.86 -2.84 3.54
N VAL A 84 8.96 -3.21 2.63
CA VAL A 84 7.68 -3.85 2.97
C VAL A 84 7.67 -5.31 2.50
N PRO A 85 7.68 -6.27 3.42
CA PRO A 85 7.75 -7.70 3.07
C PRO A 85 6.55 -8.23 2.28
N ARG A 86 5.35 -7.70 2.54
CA ARG A 86 4.12 -8.15 1.89
C ARG A 86 3.31 -6.98 1.38
N ILE A 87 3.07 -6.95 0.09
CA ILE A 87 2.25 -5.94 -0.57
C ILE A 87 1.01 -6.63 -1.12
N ARG A 88 -0.16 -6.14 -0.76
CA ARG A 88 -1.45 -6.73 -1.13
C ARG A 88 -2.33 -5.69 -1.81
N VAL A 89 -2.86 -6.06 -2.95
CA VAL A 89 -3.69 -5.20 -3.80
C VAL A 89 -5.04 -5.87 -3.99
N HIS A 90 -6.08 -5.25 -3.51
CA HIS A 90 -7.46 -5.71 -3.67
C HIS A 90 -8.22 -4.63 -4.41
N VAL A 91 -8.83 -4.98 -5.53
CA VAL A 91 -9.53 -4.04 -6.41
C VAL A 91 -10.88 -4.58 -6.85
N THR A 92 -11.75 -3.67 -7.25
CA THR A 92 -13.05 -4.00 -7.87
C THR A 92 -13.20 -3.28 -9.20
N PRO A 93 -14.14 -3.71 -10.06
CA PRO A 93 -14.43 -3.01 -11.31
C PRO A 93 -14.81 -1.53 -11.12
N TYR A 94 -15.33 -1.15 -9.96
CA TYR A 94 -15.69 0.25 -9.67
C TYR A 94 -14.53 1.21 -9.92
N GLN A 95 -13.32 0.84 -9.52
CA GLN A 95 -12.14 1.67 -9.74
C GLN A 95 -11.39 1.30 -11.03
N ILE A 96 -11.08 0.03 -11.24
CA ILE A 96 -10.18 -0.36 -12.34
C ILE A 96 -10.86 -0.45 -13.71
N LYS A 97 -12.19 -0.45 -13.77
CA LYS A 97 -12.97 -0.46 -15.02
C LYS A 97 -13.86 0.77 -15.19
N ASP A 98 -13.53 1.86 -14.54
CA ASP A 98 -14.24 3.12 -14.68
C ASP A 98 -13.94 3.73 -16.06
N ALA A 99 -14.95 3.81 -16.91
CA ALA A 99 -14.84 4.34 -18.27
C ALA A 99 -14.52 5.84 -18.31
N THR A 100 -14.89 6.58 -17.27
CA THR A 100 -14.63 8.02 -17.17
C THR A 100 -13.25 8.34 -16.58
N ARG A 101 -12.65 7.36 -15.91
CA ARG A 101 -11.32 7.47 -15.30
C ARG A 101 -10.44 6.28 -15.71
N PRO A 102 -10.13 6.11 -17.00
CA PRO A 102 -9.44 4.91 -17.49
C PRO A 102 -8.00 4.78 -16.99
N TRP A 103 -7.41 5.88 -16.48
CA TRP A 103 -6.05 5.87 -15.93
C TRP A 103 -5.93 5.01 -14.67
N ILE A 104 -6.98 4.87 -13.86
CA ILE A 104 -6.92 4.14 -12.59
C ILE A 104 -6.51 2.68 -12.81
N GLY A 105 -7.20 1.98 -13.70
CA GLY A 105 -6.88 0.58 -14.01
C GLY A 105 -5.51 0.41 -14.65
N LYS A 106 -5.10 1.35 -15.49
CA LYS A 106 -3.78 1.33 -16.13
C LYS A 106 -2.66 1.55 -15.11
N GLU A 107 -2.82 2.52 -14.22
CA GLU A 107 -1.83 2.79 -13.19
C GLU A 107 -1.77 1.66 -12.16
N GLN A 108 -2.91 1.07 -11.77
CA GLN A 108 -2.95 -0.09 -10.89
C GLN A 108 -2.16 -1.26 -11.48
N LYS A 109 -2.36 -1.56 -12.74
CA LYS A 109 -1.63 -2.61 -13.44
C LYS A 109 -0.13 -2.33 -13.47
N LYS A 110 0.26 -1.10 -13.78
CA LYS A 110 1.65 -0.66 -13.83
C LYS A 110 2.33 -0.72 -12.45
N PHE A 111 1.64 -0.32 -11.39
CA PHE A 111 2.09 -0.45 -10.02
C PHE A 111 2.48 -1.90 -9.69
N VAL A 112 1.60 -2.85 -10.01
CA VAL A 112 1.83 -4.27 -9.76
C VAL A 112 2.96 -4.82 -10.62
N GLU A 113 2.97 -4.51 -11.92
CA GLU A 113 4.01 -4.98 -12.85
C GLU A 113 5.40 -4.49 -12.44
N ASN A 114 5.52 -3.22 -12.08
CA ASN A 114 6.79 -2.64 -11.64
C ASN A 114 7.26 -3.24 -10.32
N LEU A 115 6.38 -3.44 -9.36
CA LEU A 115 6.74 -4.12 -8.11
C LEU A 115 7.20 -5.56 -8.33
N ARG A 116 6.54 -6.31 -9.22
CA ARG A 116 6.97 -7.66 -9.58
C ARG A 116 8.34 -7.68 -10.22
N SER A 117 8.62 -6.75 -11.12
CA SER A 117 9.93 -6.65 -11.77
C SER A 117 11.05 -6.29 -10.79
N LEU A 118 10.72 -5.59 -9.71
CA LEU A 118 11.64 -5.26 -8.62
C LEU A 118 11.80 -6.39 -7.59
N GLY A 119 11.14 -7.52 -7.80
CA GLY A 119 11.23 -8.68 -6.90
C GLY A 119 10.35 -8.61 -5.66
N ALA A 120 9.40 -7.67 -5.58
CA ALA A 120 8.51 -7.52 -4.45
C ALA A 120 7.52 -8.69 -4.32
N ASN A 121 7.16 -9.03 -3.09
CA ASN A 121 6.09 -9.98 -2.79
C ASN A 121 4.74 -9.27 -2.88
N VAL A 122 4.24 -9.11 -4.10
CA VAL A 122 2.96 -8.48 -4.38
C VAL A 122 1.94 -9.50 -4.85
N LYS A 123 0.75 -9.49 -4.24
CA LYS A 123 -0.40 -10.30 -4.64
C LYS A 123 -1.59 -9.42 -4.93
N VAL A 124 -2.32 -9.75 -5.97
CA VAL A 124 -3.50 -9.02 -6.44
C VAL A 124 -4.71 -9.93 -6.41
N LYS A 125 -5.82 -9.39 -5.91
CA LYS A 125 -7.13 -10.02 -6.03
C LYS A 125 -8.13 -9.02 -6.60
N VAL A 126 -8.80 -9.40 -7.69
CA VAL A 126 -9.92 -8.66 -8.24
C VAL A 126 -11.21 -9.25 -7.66
N HIS A 127 -11.91 -8.45 -6.88
CA HIS A 127 -13.19 -8.82 -6.26
C HIS A 127 -14.34 -8.44 -7.19
N PHE A 128 -15.38 -9.26 -7.23
CA PHE A 128 -16.59 -9.00 -8.01
C PHE A 128 -16.30 -8.77 -9.50
N GLN A 129 -15.35 -9.53 -10.05
CA GLN A 129 -14.86 -9.36 -11.42
C GLN A 129 -15.95 -9.50 -12.48
N ASP A 130 -16.93 -10.36 -12.26
CA ASP A 130 -18.04 -10.64 -13.17
C ASP A 130 -19.25 -9.74 -12.93
N ARG A 131 -19.12 -8.74 -12.08
CA ARG A 131 -20.20 -7.80 -11.77
C ARG A 131 -19.95 -6.46 -12.44
N ASP A 132 -21.05 -5.76 -12.74
CA ASP A 132 -20.95 -4.39 -13.22
C ASP A 132 -20.33 -3.48 -12.14
N PRO A 133 -19.53 -2.47 -12.55
CA PRO A 133 -18.98 -1.52 -11.62
C PRO A 133 -20.07 -0.87 -10.76
N SER A 134 -19.93 -0.92 -9.44
CA SER A 134 -20.88 -0.28 -8.54
C SER A 134 -20.22 0.18 -7.26
N LEU A 135 -20.71 1.28 -6.70
CA LEU A 135 -20.27 1.79 -5.40
C LEU A 135 -20.55 0.77 -4.28
N ALA A 136 -21.62 0.01 -4.39
CA ALA A 136 -21.96 -1.04 -3.42
C ALA A 136 -20.86 -2.12 -3.35
N PHE A 137 -20.35 -2.58 -4.49
CA PHE A 137 -19.26 -3.55 -4.52
C PHE A 137 -17.94 -2.96 -4.06
N HIS A 138 -17.70 -1.68 -4.31
CA HIS A 138 -16.56 -0.96 -3.76
C HIS A 138 -16.49 -1.07 -2.23
N PHE A 139 -17.60 -0.80 -1.54
CA PHE A 139 -17.68 -0.96 -0.09
C PHE A 139 -17.69 -2.43 0.37
N LYS A 140 -18.33 -3.31 -0.39
CA LYS A 140 -18.43 -4.73 -0.04
C LYS A 140 -17.09 -5.45 -0.06
N LEU A 141 -16.10 -4.93 -0.76
CA LEU A 141 -14.73 -5.43 -0.72
C LEU A 141 -14.20 -5.52 0.71
N LEU A 142 -14.58 -4.60 1.60
CA LEU A 142 -14.15 -4.58 3.00
C LEU A 142 -14.58 -5.83 3.78
N GLU A 143 -15.57 -6.56 3.31
CA GLU A 143 -16.04 -7.80 3.94
C GLU A 143 -15.28 -9.04 3.45
N SER A 144 -14.45 -8.93 2.40
CA SER A 144 -13.89 -10.08 1.70
C SER A 144 -12.38 -10.07 1.47
N PHE A 145 -11.69 -9.01 1.90
CA PHE A 145 -10.24 -8.96 1.76
C PHE A 145 -9.49 -9.70 2.86
#